data_03c709528d6091ebfc8d89934cc315d6
#
_entry.id   03c709528d6091ebfc8d89934cc315d6
#
_cell.length_a   1.000
_cell.length_b   1.000
_cell.length_c   1.000
_cell.angle_alpha   90.00
_cell.angle_beta   90.00
_cell.angle_gamma   90.00
#
_symmetry.space_group_name_H-M   'P 1'
#
loop_
_entity.id
_entity.type
_entity.pdbx_description
1 polymer ?
#
loop_
_entity_poly.entity_id
_entity_poly.type
_entity_poly.pdbx_seq_one_letter_code
_entity_poly.pdbx_strand_id
1 'polypeptide(L)'
;MPALKQNQGRIYFYRTSSMMGAAIQPSVLLNGKVVGESKPGGFFFVDAAPGSQEVSTTTEVEKKLTFKLDPGQTRYVRTSISFGVLAGRVQPELVDNGTGDKELRETSYIGTPAGQR
;
A
#
# COMPACT_ATOMS: atom_id res chain seq x y z
N MET A 1 -1.23 11.86 -12.76
CA MET A 1 -0.17 10.95 -12.30
C MET A 1 1.05 11.10 -13.16
N PRO A 2 2.23 11.17 -12.57
CA PRO A 2 3.45 11.16 -13.37
C PRO A 2 3.58 9.86 -14.15
N ALA A 3 4.21 9.94 -15.31
CA ALA A 3 4.52 8.77 -16.10
C ALA A 3 5.62 7.95 -15.41
N LEU A 4 5.57 6.63 -15.57
CA LEU A 4 6.62 5.75 -15.09
C LEU A 4 7.94 6.05 -15.82
N LYS A 5 9.02 6.05 -15.06
CA LYS A 5 10.35 6.10 -15.65
C LYS A 5 10.68 4.74 -16.25
N GLN A 6 11.59 4.75 -17.22
CA GLN A 6 12.07 3.53 -17.85
C GLN A 6 12.64 2.60 -16.79
N ASN A 7 12.34 1.32 -16.90
CA ASN A 7 12.81 0.27 -15.98
C ASN A 7 12.30 0.42 -14.53
N GLN A 8 11.14 1.01 -14.37
CA GLN A 8 10.46 1.03 -13.07
C GLN A 8 9.08 0.42 -13.18
N GLY A 9 8.56 -0.03 -12.06
CA GLY A 9 7.17 -0.40 -11.90
C GLY A 9 6.52 0.53 -10.87
N ARG A 10 5.21 0.55 -10.84
CA ARG A 10 4.46 1.38 -9.91
C ARG A 10 3.61 0.52 -9.00
N ILE A 11 3.66 0.84 -7.71
CA ILE A 11 2.86 0.17 -6.70
C ILE A 11 1.92 1.21 -6.09
N TYR A 12 0.62 0.98 -6.22
CA TYR A 12 -0.39 1.76 -5.51
C TYR A 12 -0.70 1.11 -4.19
N PHE A 13 -0.71 1.91 -3.13
CA PHE A 13 -1.12 1.50 -1.79
C PHE A 13 -2.40 2.24 -1.45
N TYR A 14 -3.41 1.53 -0.99
CA TYR A 14 -4.67 2.17 -0.65
C TYR A 14 -5.40 1.43 0.46
N ARG A 15 -6.34 2.13 1.07
CA ARG A 15 -7.22 1.56 2.08
C ARG A 15 -8.63 2.06 1.80
N THR A 16 -9.59 1.14 1.72
CA THR A 16 -10.97 1.51 1.49
C THR A 16 -11.55 2.24 2.70
N SER A 17 -12.53 3.10 2.46
CA SER A 17 -13.17 3.86 3.52
C SER A 17 -14.02 2.95 4.39
N SER A 18 -13.83 3.02 5.71
CA SER A 18 -14.62 2.24 6.67
C SER A 18 -14.49 2.87 8.05
N MET A 19 -15.55 2.83 8.81
CA MET A 19 -15.53 3.27 10.20
C MET A 19 -14.83 2.25 11.10
N MET A 20 -14.82 0.99 10.70
CA MET A 20 -14.19 -0.08 11.48
C MET A 20 -12.68 0.10 11.50
N GLY A 21 -12.11 0.26 12.68
CA GLY A 21 -10.68 0.42 12.85
C GLY A 21 -10.13 1.71 12.28
N ALA A 22 -10.96 2.74 12.06
CA ALA A 22 -10.54 3.98 11.41
C ALA A 22 -9.40 4.69 12.15
N ALA A 23 -9.31 4.54 13.45
CA ALA A 23 -8.25 5.17 14.24
C ALA A 23 -6.90 4.44 14.13
N ILE A 24 -6.89 3.22 13.58
CA ILE A 24 -5.66 2.44 13.41
C ILE A 24 -5.06 2.80 12.06
N GLN A 25 -4.03 3.65 12.09
CA GLN A 25 -3.41 4.20 10.88
C GLN A 25 -1.89 3.98 10.92
N PRO A 26 -1.44 2.73 10.71
CA PRO A 26 -0.02 2.43 10.80
C PRO A 26 0.77 2.94 9.61
N SER A 27 2.07 3.02 9.77
CA SER A 27 2.96 3.24 8.65
C SER A 27 3.01 2.01 7.76
N VAL A 28 3.14 2.24 6.47
CA VAL A 28 3.36 1.21 5.46
C VAL A 28 4.84 1.23 5.09
N LEU A 29 5.46 0.05 5.10
CA LEU A 29 6.86 -0.09 4.77
C LEU A 29 7.00 -0.86 3.46
N LEU A 30 7.87 -0.36 2.60
CA LEU A 30 8.28 -1.07 1.39
C LEU A 30 9.77 -1.37 1.50
N ASN A 31 10.11 -2.64 1.50
CA ASN A 31 11.48 -3.10 1.65
C ASN A 31 12.17 -2.50 2.88
N GLY A 32 11.41 -2.42 3.97
CA GLY A 32 11.92 -1.94 5.25
C GLY A 32 11.89 -0.42 5.45
N LYS A 33 11.46 0.34 4.45
CA LYS A 33 11.39 1.80 4.56
C LYS A 33 9.95 2.29 4.61
N VAL A 34 9.65 3.25 5.47
CA VAL A 34 8.33 3.88 5.52
C VAL A 34 8.10 4.65 4.23
N VAL A 35 7.02 4.33 3.54
CA VAL A 35 6.65 5.00 2.29
C VAL A 35 5.34 5.76 2.40
N GLY A 36 4.57 5.56 3.44
CA GLY A 36 3.32 6.27 3.65
C GLY A 36 2.60 5.72 4.87
N GLU A 37 1.36 6.13 5.02
CA GLU A 37 0.50 5.68 6.10
C GLU A 37 -0.78 5.05 5.56
N SER A 38 -1.29 4.03 6.26
CA SER A 38 -2.56 3.41 5.93
C SER A 38 -3.68 4.24 6.55
N LYS A 39 -4.30 5.10 5.73
CA LYS A 39 -5.41 5.95 6.16
C LYS A 39 -6.69 5.53 5.44
N PRO A 40 -7.81 5.37 6.16
CA PRO A 40 -9.08 5.02 5.51
C PRO A 40 -9.43 6.00 4.40
N GLY A 41 -9.78 5.48 3.24
CA GLY A 41 -10.15 6.29 2.09
C GLY A 41 -8.98 6.99 1.41
N GLY A 42 -7.74 6.63 1.72
CA GLY A 42 -6.56 7.27 1.14
C GLY A 42 -5.74 6.33 0.28
N PHE A 43 -5.03 6.89 -0.70
CA PHE A 43 -4.05 6.15 -1.48
C PHE A 43 -2.79 6.96 -1.70
N PHE A 44 -1.71 6.26 -1.95
CA PHE A 44 -0.45 6.83 -2.43
C PHE A 44 0.23 5.81 -3.34
N PHE A 45 1.31 6.21 -3.99
CA PHE A 45 2.03 5.30 -4.86
C PHE A 45 3.53 5.45 -4.71
N VAL A 46 4.24 4.41 -5.10
CA VAL A 46 5.71 4.40 -5.13
C VAL A 46 6.12 3.79 -6.46
N ASP A 47 7.04 4.46 -7.15
CA ASP A 47 7.70 3.92 -8.31
C ASP A 47 9.00 3.27 -7.84
N ALA A 48 9.21 2.02 -8.17
CA ALA A 48 10.31 1.24 -7.65
C ALA A 48 11.02 0.45 -8.74
N ALA A 49 12.27 0.12 -8.48
CA ALA A 49 13.03 -0.76 -9.36
C ALA A 49 12.36 -2.14 -9.42
N PRO A 50 12.42 -2.81 -10.58
CA PRO A 50 11.86 -4.16 -10.71
C PRO A 50 12.54 -5.15 -9.76
N GLY A 51 11.83 -6.19 -9.43
CA GLY A 51 12.34 -7.27 -8.60
C GLY A 51 11.39 -7.58 -7.46
N SER A 52 11.89 -8.34 -6.50
CA SER A 52 11.11 -8.74 -5.33
C SER A 52 10.84 -7.53 -4.44
N GLN A 53 9.58 -7.38 -4.04
CA GLN A 53 9.14 -6.29 -3.16
C GLN A 53 8.53 -6.91 -1.91
N GLU A 54 8.83 -6.31 -0.76
CA GLU A 54 8.31 -6.77 0.51
C GLU A 54 7.55 -5.62 1.16
N VAL A 55 6.28 -5.85 1.48
CA VAL A 55 5.40 -4.85 2.08
C VAL A 55 4.97 -5.31 3.46
N SER A 56 5.03 -4.42 4.41
CA SER A 56 4.56 -4.67 5.78
C SER A 56 3.94 -3.39 6.34
N THR A 57 3.29 -3.52 7.48
CA THR A 57 2.81 -2.36 8.24
C THR A 57 3.37 -2.44 9.67
N THR A 58 3.36 -1.33 10.37
CA THR A 58 3.88 -1.29 11.75
C THR A 58 2.99 -2.06 12.73
N THR A 59 1.77 -2.43 12.35
CA THR A 59 0.91 -3.28 13.18
C THR A 59 1.07 -4.76 12.86
N GLU A 60 1.66 -5.11 11.72
CA GLU A 60 1.83 -6.50 11.28
C GLU A 60 3.23 -6.69 10.75
N VAL A 61 4.16 -6.99 11.65
CA VAL A 61 5.57 -7.13 11.31
C VAL A 61 5.97 -8.58 11.03
N GLU A 62 5.15 -9.54 11.47
CA GLU A 62 5.46 -10.96 11.31
C GLU A 62 5.01 -11.51 9.96
N LYS A 63 3.96 -10.93 9.39
CA LYS A 63 3.43 -11.36 8.10
C LYS A 63 3.68 -10.27 7.08
N LYS A 64 4.57 -10.55 6.16
CA LYS A 64 4.94 -9.61 5.12
C LYS A 64 4.39 -10.08 3.79
N LEU A 65 3.92 -9.15 2.99
CA LEU A 65 3.51 -9.43 1.62
C LEU A 65 4.72 -9.33 0.72
N THR A 66 5.03 -10.39 -0.01
CA THR A 66 6.12 -10.41 -0.96
C THR A 66 5.59 -10.68 -2.36
N PHE A 67 6.02 -9.88 -3.33
CA PHE A 67 5.62 -10.10 -4.72
C PHE A 67 6.70 -9.57 -5.65
N LYS A 68 6.63 -9.99 -6.91
CA LYS A 68 7.56 -9.55 -7.93
C LYS A 68 6.95 -8.38 -8.70
N LEU A 69 7.74 -7.34 -8.90
CA LEU A 69 7.38 -6.19 -9.73
C LEU A 69 8.20 -6.22 -11.00
N ASP A 70 7.51 -6.25 -12.15
CA ASP A 70 8.18 -6.25 -13.46
C ASP A 70 8.31 -4.82 -13.99
N PRO A 71 9.25 -4.56 -14.91
CA PRO A 71 9.36 -3.25 -15.54
C PRO A 71 8.04 -2.85 -16.21
N GLY A 72 7.61 -1.64 -16.00
CA GLY A 72 6.36 -1.12 -16.57
C GLY A 72 5.08 -1.64 -15.93
N GLN A 73 5.20 -2.53 -14.95
CA GLN A 73 4.05 -3.13 -14.30
C GLN A 73 3.46 -2.20 -13.26
N THR A 74 2.14 -2.23 -13.14
CA THR A 74 1.42 -1.59 -12.04
C THR A 74 0.83 -2.67 -11.16
N ARG A 75 1.06 -2.56 -9.85
CA ARG A 75 0.49 -3.48 -8.86
C ARG A 75 -0.28 -2.68 -7.82
N TYR A 76 -1.25 -3.32 -7.22
CA TYR A 76 -2.12 -2.70 -6.22
C TYR A 76 -2.03 -3.47 -4.91
N VAL A 77 -1.71 -2.76 -3.84
CA VAL A 77 -1.65 -3.30 -2.49
C VAL A 77 -2.73 -2.61 -1.66
N ARG A 78 -3.68 -3.37 -1.20
CA ARG A 78 -4.73 -2.91 -0.31
C ARG A 78 -4.34 -3.21 1.12
N THR A 79 -4.45 -2.22 2.02
CA THR A 79 -4.30 -2.47 3.44
C THR A 79 -5.68 -2.62 4.05
N SER A 80 -5.87 -3.69 4.82
CA SER A 80 -7.16 -4.05 5.37
C SER A 80 -7.05 -4.30 6.86
N ILE A 81 -8.13 -3.96 7.58
CA ILE A 81 -8.21 -4.25 8.99
C ILE A 81 -8.57 -5.72 9.20
N SER A 82 -7.87 -6.35 10.14
CA SER A 82 -8.30 -7.62 10.70
C SER A 82 -8.17 -7.52 12.22
N PHE A 83 -9.07 -8.17 12.94
CA PHE A 83 -9.02 -8.15 14.41
C PHE A 83 -8.57 -9.49 14.93
N GLY A 84 -7.45 -9.46 15.66
CA GLY A 84 -6.98 -10.63 16.40
C GLY A 84 -7.59 -10.66 17.80
N VAL A 85 -7.06 -11.54 18.63
CA VAL A 85 -7.57 -11.72 19.99
C VAL A 85 -7.34 -10.48 20.84
N LEU A 86 -6.24 -9.76 20.64
CA LEU A 86 -5.83 -8.67 21.50
C LEU A 86 -5.95 -7.29 20.88
N ALA A 87 -5.84 -7.17 19.56
CA ALA A 87 -5.81 -5.86 18.91
C ALA A 87 -6.16 -5.97 17.44
N GLY A 88 -6.58 -4.85 16.87
CA GLY A 88 -6.73 -4.72 15.43
C GLY A 88 -5.38 -4.63 14.74
N ARG A 89 -5.28 -5.22 13.57
CA ARG A 89 -4.09 -5.20 12.73
C ARG A 89 -4.45 -4.74 11.35
N VAL A 90 -3.53 -4.04 10.71
CA VAL A 90 -3.65 -3.65 9.31
C VAL A 90 -2.69 -4.52 8.53
N GLN A 91 -3.23 -5.30 7.61
CA GLN A 91 -2.47 -6.23 6.80
C GLN A 91 -2.43 -5.80 5.34
N PRO A 92 -1.27 -5.88 4.69
CA PRO A 92 -1.21 -5.64 3.25
C PRO A 92 -1.64 -6.88 2.49
N GLU A 93 -2.37 -6.67 1.39
CA GLU A 93 -2.73 -7.77 0.48
C GLU A 93 -2.62 -7.30 -0.95
N LEU A 94 -2.13 -8.20 -1.80
CA LEU A 94 -2.01 -7.93 -3.22
C LEU A 94 -3.35 -8.22 -3.87
N VAL A 95 -3.90 -7.25 -4.59
CA VAL A 95 -5.17 -7.43 -5.30
C VAL A 95 -4.93 -7.36 -6.79
N ASP A 96 -5.84 -7.99 -7.56
CA ASP A 96 -5.73 -7.94 -9.01
C ASP A 96 -5.97 -6.51 -9.51
N ASN A 97 -5.42 -6.21 -10.69
CA ASN A 97 -5.43 -4.85 -11.20
C ASN A 97 -6.85 -4.30 -11.46
N GLY A 98 -7.78 -5.16 -11.86
CA GLY A 98 -9.17 -4.73 -12.07
C GLY A 98 -9.82 -4.27 -10.78
N THR A 99 -9.69 -5.07 -9.73
CA THR A 99 -10.23 -4.74 -8.41
C THR A 99 -9.51 -3.53 -7.83
N GLY A 100 -8.17 -3.52 -7.93
CA GLY A 100 -7.37 -2.43 -7.39
C GLY A 100 -7.69 -1.09 -8.03
N ASP A 101 -7.78 -1.04 -9.34
CA ASP A 101 -8.11 0.19 -10.06
C ASP A 101 -9.49 0.70 -9.67
N LYS A 102 -10.46 -0.19 -9.60
CA LYS A 102 -11.83 0.17 -9.22
C LYS A 102 -11.89 0.75 -7.81
N GLU A 103 -11.27 0.07 -6.86
CA GLU A 103 -11.29 0.51 -5.47
C GLU A 103 -10.47 1.78 -5.27
N LEU A 104 -9.35 1.92 -5.98
CA LEU A 104 -8.50 3.10 -5.89
C LEU A 104 -9.26 4.37 -6.28
N ARG A 105 -10.14 4.28 -7.28
CA ARG A 105 -10.94 5.42 -7.74
C ARG A 105 -11.91 5.94 -6.69
N GLU A 106 -12.21 5.14 -5.69
CA GLU A 106 -13.06 5.53 -4.58
C GLU A 106 -12.26 6.18 -3.43
N THR A 107 -10.94 6.26 -3.57
CA THR A 107 -10.07 6.84 -2.56
C THR A 107 -9.50 8.18 -3.02
N SER A 108 -8.91 8.92 -2.08
CA SER A 108 -8.30 10.20 -2.37
C SER A 108 -6.79 10.13 -2.18
N TYR A 109 -6.06 10.84 -3.04
CA TYR A 109 -4.61 10.88 -2.95
C TYR A 109 -4.17 11.59 -1.68
N ILE A 110 -3.36 10.90 -0.87
CA ILE A 110 -2.82 11.48 0.36
C ILE A 110 -1.33 11.80 0.25
N GLY A 111 -0.75 11.52 -0.90
CA GLY A 111 0.64 11.85 -1.17
C GLY A 111 1.65 10.97 -0.46
N THR A 112 2.92 11.29 -0.68
CA THR A 112 4.02 10.61 -0.01
C THR A 112 4.34 11.30 1.31
N PRO A 113 5.00 10.61 2.24
CA PRO A 113 5.47 11.25 3.47
C PRO A 113 6.36 12.46 3.18
N ALA A 114 6.40 13.40 4.10
CA ALA A 114 7.29 14.54 3.99
C ALA A 114 8.72 14.07 3.78
N GLY A 115 9.44 14.73 2.87
CA GLY A 115 10.79 14.35 2.52
C GLY A 115 10.88 13.51 1.25
N GLN A 116 9.77 13.04 0.73
CA GLN A 116 9.72 12.27 -0.52
C GLN A 116 9.04 13.03 -1.65
N ARG A 117 8.67 14.23 -1.37
CA ARG A 117 7.96 15.08 -2.33
C ARG A 117 8.91 15.86 -3.20
#